data_a1752c2cfa5ab00b33f4ba95f50d27bd
#
_entry.id   a1752c2cfa5ab00b33f4ba95f50d27bd
#
_cell.length_a   1.000
_cell.length_b   1.000
_cell.length_c   1.000
_cell.angle_alpha   90.00
_cell.angle_beta   90.00
_cell.angle_gamma   90.00
#
_symmetry.space_group_name_H-M   'P 1'
#
loop_
_entity.id
_entity.type
_entity.pdbx_description
1 polymer ?
#
loop_
_entity_poly.entity_id
_entity_poly.type
_entity_poly.pdbx_seq_one_letter_code
_entity_poly.pdbx_strand_id
1 'polypeptide(L)' 'MTIVDINGEKIEVTDLEKAIDLADYFKDAHHVPMVEMDKIRQAYWKDIFLKLMELKRASASDL' A
#
# COMPACT_ATOMS: atom_id res chain seq x y z
N MET A 1 10.07 2.13 -10.14
CA MET A 1 8.64 1.75 -10.24
C MET A 1 7.76 2.83 -9.64
N THR A 2 6.65 3.13 -10.26
CA THR A 2 5.74 4.16 -9.79
C THR A 2 4.33 3.61 -9.69
N ILE A 3 3.65 3.90 -8.59
CA ILE A 3 2.23 3.61 -8.43
C ILE A 3 1.48 4.92 -8.23
N VAL A 4 0.16 4.88 -8.42
CA VAL A 4 -0.71 6.05 -8.20
C VAL A 4 -1.67 5.69 -7.08
N ASP A 5 -1.75 6.54 -6.05
CA ASP A 5 -2.65 6.29 -4.93
C ASP A 5 -4.09 6.68 -5.27
N ILE A 6 -5.00 6.52 -4.31
CA ILE A 6 -6.42 6.80 -4.54
C ILE A 6 -6.69 8.30 -4.74
N ASN A 7 -5.74 9.15 -4.38
CA ASN A 7 -5.86 10.60 -4.55
C ASN A 7 -5.22 11.09 -5.85
N GLY A 8 -4.68 10.17 -6.66
CA GLY A 8 -4.01 10.51 -7.91
C GLY A 8 -2.55 10.93 -7.74
N GLU A 9 -1.98 10.77 -6.54
CA GLU A 9 -0.59 11.11 -6.28
C GLU A 9 0.32 9.98 -6.75
N LYS A 10 1.41 10.34 -7.42
CA LYS A 10 2.41 9.37 -7.88
C LYS A 10 3.37 9.07 -6.73
N ILE A 11 3.60 7.78 -6.50
CA ILE A 11 4.50 7.32 -5.45
C ILE A 11 5.62 6.52 -6.10
N GLU A 12 6.86 6.95 -5.89
CA GLU A 12 8.02 6.22 -6.40
C GLU A 12 8.35 5.05 -5.46
N VAL A 13 8.44 3.84 -6.04
CA VAL A 13 8.76 2.63 -5.30
C VAL A 13 10.20 2.25 -5.62
N THR A 14 11.11 2.47 -4.68
CA THR A 14 12.53 2.16 -4.86
C THR A 14 12.90 0.78 -4.34
N ASP A 15 12.17 0.30 -3.32
CA ASP A 15 12.37 -1.03 -2.73
C ASP A 15 11.00 -1.66 -2.54
N LEU A 16 10.63 -2.53 -3.45
CA LEU A 16 9.28 -3.13 -3.49
C LEU A 16 8.97 -3.94 -2.24
N GLU A 17 9.92 -4.75 -1.78
CA GLU A 17 9.69 -5.58 -0.58
C GLU A 17 9.47 -4.75 0.67
N LYS A 18 10.26 -3.70 0.87
CA LYS A 18 10.08 -2.78 1.99
C LYS A 18 8.76 -2.02 1.88
N ALA A 19 8.39 -1.63 0.68
CA ALA A 19 7.13 -0.92 0.45
C ALA A 19 5.94 -1.81 0.79
N ILE A 20 5.99 -3.09 0.41
CA ILE A 20 4.95 -4.05 0.73
C ILE A 20 4.86 -4.26 2.24
N ASP A 21 6.01 -4.43 2.93
CA ASP A 21 6.03 -4.61 4.38
C ASP A 21 5.43 -3.40 5.10
N LEU A 22 5.76 -2.20 4.64
CA LEU A 22 5.23 -0.97 5.22
C LEU A 22 3.73 -0.87 5.03
N ALA A 23 3.24 -1.12 3.82
CA ALA A 23 1.82 -1.08 3.53
C ALA A 23 1.05 -2.15 4.30
N ASP A 24 1.64 -3.35 4.44
CA ASP A 24 1.05 -4.43 5.22
C ASP A 24 0.86 -4.02 6.68
N TYR A 25 1.85 -3.33 7.24
CA TYR A 25 1.75 -2.83 8.60
C TYR A 25 0.64 -1.78 8.74
N PHE A 26 0.65 -0.78 7.86
CA PHE A 26 -0.28 0.36 7.98
C PHE A 26 -1.72 0.04 7.61
N LYS A 27 -1.96 -0.96 6.75
CA LYS A 27 -3.32 -1.29 6.36
C LYS A 27 -4.18 -1.77 7.55
N ASP A 28 -3.54 -2.25 8.61
CA ASP A 28 -4.24 -2.74 9.79
C ASP A 28 -4.02 -1.87 11.03
N ALA A 29 -3.21 -0.81 10.93
CA ALA A 29 -2.92 0.07 12.06
C ALA A 29 -4.16 0.88 12.47
N HIS A 30 -4.41 0.98 13.77
CA HIS A 30 -5.56 1.73 14.30
C HIS A 30 -5.33 2.11 15.75
N HIS A 31 -6.12 3.07 16.21
CA HIS A 31 -6.18 3.43 17.63
C HIS A 31 -7.14 2.50 18.38
N VAL A 32 -7.05 2.53 19.70
CA VAL A 32 -7.97 1.76 20.55
C VAL A 32 -8.64 2.74 21.51
N PRO A 33 -9.94 3.05 21.34
CA PRO A 33 -10.84 2.53 20.29
C PRO A 33 -10.53 3.10 18.91
N MET A 34 -11.00 2.39 17.86
CA MET A 34 -10.80 2.83 16.49
C MET A 34 -11.54 4.15 16.23
N VAL A 35 -10.87 5.11 15.61
CA VAL A 35 -11.45 6.39 15.23
C VAL A 35 -11.70 6.45 13.73
N GLU A 36 -12.50 7.44 13.29
CA GLU A 36 -12.87 7.57 11.87
C GLU A 36 -11.64 7.69 10.95
N MET A 37 -10.63 8.44 11.39
CA MET A 37 -9.40 8.59 10.61
C MET A 37 -8.66 7.27 10.38
N ASP A 38 -8.79 6.34 11.31
CA ASP A 38 -8.17 5.02 11.15
C ASP A 38 -8.79 4.25 9.98
N LYS A 39 -10.11 4.36 9.81
CA LYS A 39 -10.80 3.71 8.69
C LYS A 39 -10.33 4.28 7.35
N ILE A 40 -10.17 5.60 7.28
CA ILE A 40 -9.69 6.28 6.08
C ILE A 40 -8.26 5.85 5.76
N ARG A 41 -7.39 5.81 6.77
CA ARG A 41 -6.00 5.39 6.60
C ARG A 41 -5.90 3.93 6.20
N GLN A 42 -6.68 3.06 6.81
CA GLN A 42 -6.69 1.64 6.46
C GLN A 42 -7.13 1.43 5.00
N ALA A 43 -8.16 2.14 4.56
CA ALA A 43 -8.62 2.06 3.18
C ALA A 43 -7.52 2.51 2.21
N TYR A 44 -6.84 3.60 2.53
CA TYR A 44 -5.73 4.11 1.73
C TYR A 44 -4.61 3.08 1.61
N TRP A 45 -4.16 2.54 2.76
CA TRP A 45 -3.04 1.60 2.77
C TRP A 45 -3.40 0.24 2.19
N LYS A 46 -4.65 -0.19 2.29
CA LYS A 46 -5.11 -1.42 1.61
C LYS A 46 -5.02 -1.26 0.10
N ASP A 47 -5.41 -0.10 -0.42
CA ASP A 47 -5.30 0.18 -1.84
C ASP A 47 -3.84 0.17 -2.30
N ILE A 48 -2.95 0.83 -1.54
CA ILE A 48 -1.51 0.84 -1.80
C ILE A 48 -0.95 -0.58 -1.78
N PHE A 49 -1.32 -1.36 -0.77
CA PHE A 49 -0.86 -2.74 -0.62
C PHE A 49 -1.23 -3.58 -1.85
N LEU A 50 -2.48 -3.48 -2.30
CA LEU A 50 -2.93 -4.24 -3.47
C LEU A 50 -2.17 -3.83 -4.73
N LYS A 51 -1.91 -2.55 -4.90
CA LYS A 51 -1.13 -2.05 -6.05
C LYS A 51 0.30 -2.57 -6.02
N LEU A 52 0.92 -2.59 -4.83
CA LEU A 52 2.27 -3.12 -4.67
C LEU A 52 2.31 -4.62 -4.95
N MET A 53 1.30 -5.37 -4.52
CA MET A 53 1.22 -6.80 -4.79
C MET A 53 1.05 -7.07 -6.29
N GLU A 54 0.31 -6.22 -7.00
CA GLU A 54 0.20 -6.32 -8.46
C GLU A 54 1.55 -6.11 -9.13
N LEU A 55 2.35 -5.14 -8.68
CA LEU A 55 3.69 -4.91 -9.19
C LEU A 55 4.57 -6.14 -8.97
N LYS A 56 4.50 -6.72 -7.78
CA LYS A 56 5.28 -7.90 -7.44
C LYS A 56 4.91 -9.08 -8.35
N ARG A 57 3.62 -9.28 -8.57
CA ARG A 57 3.12 -10.35 -9.44
C ARG A 57 3.60 -10.15 -10.87
N ALA A 58 3.50 -8.92 -11.38
CA ALA A 58 3.95 -8.59 -12.72
C ALA A 58 5.44 -8.84 -12.90
N SER A 59 6.24 -8.45 -11.90
CA SER A 59 7.69 -8.71 -11.92
C SER A 59 8.00 -10.20 -11.93
N ALA A 60 7.27 -10.98 -11.13
CA ALA A 60 7.46 -12.42 -11.06
C ALA A 60 7.09 -13.12 -12.36
N SER A 61 6.08 -12.61 -13.07
CA SER A 61 5.64 -13.22 -14.32
C SER A 61 6.53 -12.89 -15.52
N ASP A 62 7.48 -11.98 -15.36
CA ASP A 62 8.44 -11.65 -16.41
C ASP A 62 9.56 -12.71 -16.57
N LEU A 63 9.54 -13.70 -15.72
CA LEU A 63 10.47 -14.82 -15.82
C LEU A 63 9.96 -15.86 -16.81
#